data_27b229769e10bb3782c0a4329add9147
#
_entry.id   27b229769e10bb3782c0a4329add9147
#
_cell.length_a   1.000
_cell.length_b   1.000
_cell.length_c   1.000
_cell.angle_alpha   90.00
_cell.angle_beta   90.00
_cell.angle_gamma   90.00
#
_symmetry.space_group_name_H-M   'P 1'
#
loop_
_entity.id
_entity.type
_entity.pdbx_description
1 polymer ?
#
loop_
_entity_poly.entity_id
_entity_poly.type
_entity_poly.pdbx_seq_one_letter_code
_entity_poly.pdbx_strand_id
1 'polypeptide(L)'
;MRSSVVTIPPRAAFRTRLPHAKAIALLAAQLAFVAMLLWFCLPQSFGGRAGWVLVSGTSMLPHLHTGDLVLVEHHSDYGVGEVIAYRVPKGQIGAGHVVIHRIVGGNGRTGWTMQGDNRTAPDLWYPTNHDVIGVKQLRIPDAWFVLRIFHMPVLLALFAGFAAFFWIAFSGDAKPPSGDERES
;
A
#
# COMPACT_ATOMS: atom_id res chain seq x y z
N MET A 1 -31.33 32.05 70.29
CA MET A 1 -30.20 31.86 69.34
C MET A 1 -30.53 30.67 68.47
N ARG A 2 -30.85 30.88 67.19
CA ARG A 2 -31.12 29.80 66.22
C ARG A 2 -29.90 29.67 65.32
N SER A 3 -29.19 28.59 65.44
CA SER A 3 -28.04 28.27 64.59
C SER A 3 -28.56 27.80 63.21
N SER A 4 -28.29 28.58 62.17
CA SER A 4 -28.61 28.22 60.79
C SER A 4 -27.52 27.26 60.27
N VAL A 5 -27.90 26.00 60.01
CA VAL A 5 -27.02 25.01 59.40
C VAL A 5 -27.03 25.29 57.88
N VAL A 6 -25.91 25.74 57.36
CA VAL A 6 -25.70 25.90 55.91
C VAL A 6 -25.39 24.53 55.31
N THR A 7 -26.36 23.98 54.58
CA THR A 7 -26.18 22.72 53.82
C THR A 7 -25.47 23.03 52.50
N ILE A 8 -24.21 22.62 52.39
CA ILE A 8 -23.46 22.73 51.14
C ILE A 8 -23.89 21.58 50.21
N PRO A 9 -24.38 21.87 48.99
CA PRO A 9 -24.77 20.82 48.08
C PRO A 9 -23.55 20.02 47.60
N PRO A 10 -23.66 18.71 47.36
CA PRO A 10 -22.56 17.90 46.89
C PRO A 10 -22.11 18.39 45.51
N ARG A 11 -20.81 18.69 45.38
CA ARG A 11 -20.19 19.02 44.10
C ARG A 11 -20.41 17.84 43.13
N ALA A 12 -21.19 18.07 42.10
CA ALA A 12 -21.33 17.16 40.98
C ALA A 12 -19.94 16.84 40.40
N ALA A 13 -19.51 15.59 40.55
CA ALA A 13 -18.27 15.11 39.96
C ALA A 13 -18.43 15.12 38.44
N PHE A 14 -17.93 16.17 37.81
CA PHE A 14 -17.88 16.28 36.36
C PHE A 14 -16.86 15.21 35.86
N ARG A 15 -17.40 14.05 35.47
CA ARG A 15 -16.62 12.95 34.91
C ARG A 15 -16.16 13.34 33.50
N THR A 16 -15.03 14.03 33.39
CA THR A 16 -14.33 14.22 32.12
C THR A 16 -13.60 12.94 31.71
N ARG A 17 -14.39 11.94 31.24
CA ARG A 17 -13.81 10.72 30.64
C ARG A 17 -13.89 10.79 29.12
N LEU A 18 -13.25 11.78 28.45
CA LEU A 18 -13.40 11.86 27.00
C LEU A 18 -12.17 12.19 26.14
N PRO A 19 -10.98 12.57 26.64
CA PRO A 19 -9.88 12.72 25.72
C PRO A 19 -9.25 11.38 25.31
N HIS A 20 -9.13 10.42 26.21
CA HIS A 20 -8.45 9.14 25.93
C HIS A 20 -9.25 8.23 24.96
N ALA A 21 -10.56 8.17 25.07
CA ALA A 21 -11.38 7.33 24.17
C ALA A 21 -11.32 7.81 22.71
N LYS A 22 -11.36 9.13 22.48
CA LYS A 22 -11.20 9.70 21.12
C LYS A 22 -9.81 9.49 20.57
N ALA A 23 -8.77 9.65 21.39
CA ALA A 23 -7.39 9.39 20.97
C ALA A 23 -7.17 7.92 20.61
N ILE A 24 -7.69 6.99 21.40
CA ILE A 24 -7.63 5.54 21.12
C ILE A 24 -8.39 5.21 19.84
N ALA A 25 -9.59 5.77 19.63
CA ALA A 25 -10.38 5.55 18.42
C ALA A 25 -9.68 6.07 17.16
N LEU A 26 -9.06 7.25 17.23
CA LEU A 26 -8.26 7.81 16.13
C LEU A 26 -7.04 6.96 15.83
N LEU A 27 -6.32 6.52 16.85
CA LEU A 27 -5.16 5.62 16.69
C LEU A 27 -5.59 4.29 16.06
N ALA A 28 -6.68 3.70 16.52
CA ALA A 28 -7.23 2.47 15.95
C ALA A 28 -7.64 2.64 14.49
N ALA A 29 -8.30 3.76 14.14
CA ALA A 29 -8.68 4.08 12.77
C ALA A 29 -7.44 4.28 11.87
N GLN A 30 -6.40 4.93 12.38
CA GLN A 30 -5.15 5.15 11.67
C GLN A 30 -4.39 3.85 11.45
N LEU A 31 -4.32 2.97 12.45
CA LEU A 31 -3.71 1.65 12.32
C LEU A 31 -4.50 0.75 11.35
N ALA A 32 -5.84 0.79 11.38
CA ALA A 32 -6.68 0.07 10.44
C ALA A 32 -6.49 0.58 9.01
N PHE A 33 -6.37 1.89 8.82
CA PHE A 33 -6.09 2.49 7.51
C PHE A 33 -4.71 2.11 6.98
N VAL A 34 -3.68 2.14 7.83
CA VAL A 34 -2.32 1.69 7.46
C VAL A 34 -2.31 0.20 7.15
N ALA A 35 -2.99 -0.63 7.95
CA ALA A 35 -3.11 -2.06 7.70
C ALA A 35 -3.83 -2.35 6.37
N MET A 36 -4.88 -1.59 6.06
CA MET A 36 -5.59 -1.67 4.78
C MET A 36 -4.69 -1.28 3.61
N LEU A 37 -3.92 -0.19 3.72
CA LEU A 37 -2.96 0.21 2.70
C LEU A 37 -1.87 -0.84 2.50
N LEU A 38 -1.32 -1.38 3.59
CA LEU A 38 -0.34 -2.46 3.53
C LEU A 38 -0.92 -3.71 2.86
N TRP A 39 -2.16 -4.07 3.18
CA TRP A 39 -2.86 -5.20 2.56
C TRP A 39 -3.01 -5.04 1.05
N PHE A 40 -3.35 -3.86 0.57
CA PHE A 40 -3.45 -3.56 -0.86
C PHE A 40 -2.09 -3.41 -1.55
N CYS A 41 -1.05 -2.98 -0.82
CA CYS A 41 0.29 -2.77 -1.37
C CYS A 41 1.22 -3.97 -1.18
N LEU A 42 0.83 -4.98 -0.40
CA LEU A 42 1.65 -6.18 -0.19
C LEU A 42 1.81 -6.95 -1.51
N PRO A 43 3.05 -7.12 -1.98
CA PRO A 43 3.31 -7.90 -3.20
C PRO A 43 2.93 -9.36 -2.99
N GLN A 44 2.72 -10.08 -4.11
CA GLN A 44 2.38 -11.52 -4.12
C GLN A 44 3.32 -12.40 -3.28
N SER A 45 4.55 -11.97 -3.05
CA SER A 45 5.51 -12.64 -2.15
C SER A 45 5.00 -12.84 -0.72
N PHE A 46 3.94 -12.12 -0.31
CA PHE A 46 3.29 -12.24 1.00
C PHE A 46 1.87 -12.84 0.92
N GLY A 47 1.54 -13.53 -0.19
CA GLY A 47 0.25 -14.20 -0.36
C GLY A 47 -0.87 -13.32 -0.92
N GLY A 48 -0.58 -12.10 -1.38
CA GLY A 48 -1.53 -11.25 -2.10
C GLY A 48 -1.81 -11.78 -3.52
N ARG A 49 -3.02 -11.55 -4.04
CA ARG A 49 -3.39 -11.88 -5.43
C ARG A 49 -2.90 -10.85 -6.44
N ALA A 50 -2.54 -9.67 -5.99
CA ALA A 50 -2.14 -8.55 -6.84
C ALA A 50 -0.63 -8.36 -6.84
N GLY A 51 -0.07 -8.03 -8.00
CA GLY A 51 1.32 -7.68 -8.18
C GLY A 51 1.46 -6.34 -8.89
N TRP A 52 2.53 -5.62 -8.61
CA TRP A 52 2.87 -4.40 -9.31
C TRP A 52 4.08 -4.62 -10.20
N VAL A 53 3.95 -4.27 -11.48
CA VAL A 53 5.01 -4.39 -12.47
C VAL A 53 5.32 -3.02 -13.04
N LEU A 54 6.57 -2.59 -12.89
CA LEU A 54 7.08 -1.38 -13.54
C LEU A 54 7.52 -1.74 -14.95
N VAL A 55 6.93 -1.10 -15.94
CA VAL A 55 7.26 -1.33 -17.36
C VAL A 55 8.59 -0.66 -17.68
N SER A 56 9.52 -1.46 -18.21
CA SER A 56 10.78 -0.98 -18.77
C SER A 56 10.92 -1.51 -20.19
N GLY A 57 11.08 -0.60 -21.15
CA GLY A 57 11.18 -0.95 -22.56
C GLY A 57 9.97 -0.55 -23.39
N THR A 58 10.05 -0.84 -24.69
CA THR A 58 9.10 -0.36 -25.70
C THR A 58 8.33 -1.47 -26.38
N SER A 59 8.46 -2.72 -25.91
CA SER A 59 7.85 -3.89 -26.54
C SER A 59 6.33 -3.90 -26.55
N MET A 60 5.71 -3.15 -25.63
CA MET A 60 4.25 -3.07 -25.48
C MET A 60 3.64 -1.76 -25.97
N LEU A 61 4.41 -0.95 -26.70
CA LEU A 61 3.86 0.25 -27.35
C LEU A 61 2.76 -0.14 -28.37
N PRO A 62 1.74 0.69 -28.54
CA PRO A 62 1.46 1.96 -27.84
C PRO A 62 0.71 1.78 -26.51
N HIS A 63 0.36 0.57 -26.11
CA HIS A 63 -0.52 0.31 -24.98
C HIS A 63 0.15 0.52 -23.63
N LEU A 64 1.43 0.17 -23.50
CA LEU A 64 2.23 0.40 -22.28
C LEU A 64 3.53 1.12 -22.66
N HIS A 65 3.90 2.12 -21.83
CA HIS A 65 5.12 2.91 -22.01
C HIS A 65 6.11 2.63 -20.89
N THR A 66 7.37 2.87 -21.16
CA THR A 66 8.40 2.85 -20.10
C THR A 66 8.04 3.82 -19.00
N GLY A 67 8.08 3.36 -17.75
CA GLY A 67 7.69 4.15 -16.58
C GLY A 67 6.26 3.93 -16.12
N ASP A 68 5.44 3.21 -16.88
CA ASP A 68 4.11 2.82 -16.43
C ASP A 68 4.20 1.80 -15.30
N LEU A 69 3.33 1.94 -14.31
CA LEU A 69 3.13 0.96 -13.26
C LEU A 69 1.83 0.19 -13.55
N VAL A 70 1.94 -1.11 -13.66
CA VAL A 70 0.83 -1.99 -14.01
C VAL A 70 0.47 -2.85 -12.81
N LEU A 71 -0.80 -2.77 -12.41
CA LEU A 71 -1.39 -3.73 -11.47
C LEU A 71 -1.76 -4.98 -12.23
N VAL A 72 -1.24 -6.12 -11.79
CA VAL A 72 -1.59 -7.44 -12.33
C VAL A 72 -2.25 -8.27 -11.24
N GLU A 73 -3.24 -9.07 -11.62
CA GLU A 73 -3.96 -9.94 -10.70
C GLU A 73 -3.82 -11.40 -11.14
N HIS A 74 -3.52 -12.27 -10.18
CA HIS A 74 -3.38 -13.70 -10.43
C HIS A 74 -4.74 -14.35 -10.59
N HIS A 75 -4.93 -15.06 -11.73
CA HIS A 75 -6.11 -15.86 -12.02
C HIS A 75 -5.73 -17.34 -12.09
N SER A 76 -6.73 -18.20 -11.99
CA SER A 76 -6.55 -19.66 -12.16
C SER A 76 -6.36 -20.08 -13.61
N ASP A 77 -6.86 -19.27 -14.56
CA ASP A 77 -6.79 -19.53 -15.99
C ASP A 77 -6.60 -18.23 -16.78
N TYR A 78 -6.06 -18.35 -17.99
CA TYR A 78 -5.70 -17.24 -18.86
C TYR A 78 -6.15 -17.53 -20.28
N GLY A 79 -6.34 -16.47 -21.10
CA GLY A 79 -6.84 -16.57 -22.46
C GLY A 79 -6.01 -15.79 -23.49
N VAL A 80 -6.13 -16.21 -24.75
CA VAL A 80 -5.55 -15.48 -25.90
C VAL A 80 -6.12 -14.07 -25.95
N GLY A 81 -5.25 -13.08 -26.14
CA GLY A 81 -5.60 -11.65 -26.15
C GLY A 81 -5.30 -10.95 -24.83
N GLU A 82 -5.19 -11.66 -23.72
CA GLU A 82 -4.85 -11.06 -22.43
C GLU A 82 -3.39 -10.61 -22.38
N VAL A 83 -3.15 -9.49 -21.69
CA VAL A 83 -1.80 -9.01 -21.37
C VAL A 83 -1.45 -9.52 -19.99
N ILE A 84 -0.42 -10.35 -19.91
CA ILE A 84 0.03 -10.96 -18.66
C ILE A 84 1.46 -10.57 -18.33
N ALA A 85 1.74 -10.48 -17.04
CA ALA A 85 3.09 -10.47 -16.53
C ALA A 85 3.50 -11.91 -16.16
N TYR A 86 4.67 -12.33 -16.59
CA TYR A 86 5.19 -13.67 -16.31
C TYR A 86 6.68 -13.63 -16.02
N ARG A 87 7.18 -14.65 -15.35
CA ARG A 87 8.62 -14.88 -15.18
C ARG A 87 9.13 -15.75 -16.33
N VAL A 88 10.24 -15.34 -16.90
CA VAL A 88 10.92 -16.19 -17.90
C VAL A 88 11.27 -17.54 -17.24
N PRO A 89 10.83 -18.66 -17.85
CA PRO A 89 11.00 -19.99 -17.27
C PRO A 89 12.44 -20.33 -16.97
N LYS A 90 12.65 -21.18 -15.98
CA LYS A 90 13.99 -21.68 -15.63
C LYS A 90 14.62 -22.44 -16.81
N GLY A 91 15.93 -22.26 -16.99
CA GLY A 91 16.67 -22.91 -18.09
C GLY A 91 16.64 -22.16 -19.41
N GLN A 92 15.91 -21.07 -19.52
CA GLN A 92 15.86 -20.21 -20.71
C GLN A 92 16.70 -18.94 -20.51
N ILE A 93 17.12 -18.32 -21.62
CA ILE A 93 17.91 -17.07 -21.56
C ILE A 93 17.04 -15.99 -20.90
N GLY A 94 17.56 -15.34 -19.86
CA GLY A 94 16.84 -14.36 -19.08
C GLY A 94 15.95 -14.94 -17.98
N ALA A 95 16.14 -16.20 -17.60
CA ALA A 95 15.37 -16.87 -16.56
C ALA A 95 15.20 -16.01 -15.30
N GLY A 96 13.98 -15.94 -14.80
CA GLY A 96 13.60 -15.16 -13.62
C GLY A 96 13.28 -13.68 -13.88
N HIS A 97 13.62 -13.12 -15.03
CA HIS A 97 13.17 -11.78 -15.41
C HIS A 97 11.65 -11.75 -15.54
N VAL A 98 11.05 -10.64 -15.13
CA VAL A 98 9.63 -10.39 -15.31
C VAL A 98 9.41 -9.68 -16.64
N VAL A 99 8.53 -10.25 -17.46
CA VAL A 99 8.15 -9.73 -18.76
C VAL A 99 6.63 -9.52 -18.77
N ILE A 100 6.16 -8.46 -19.43
CA ILE A 100 4.75 -8.20 -19.62
C ILE A 100 4.47 -8.14 -21.13
N HIS A 101 3.75 -9.15 -21.65
CA HIS A 101 3.41 -9.27 -23.06
C HIS A 101 1.98 -9.81 -23.23
N ARG A 102 1.52 -9.91 -24.48
CA ARG A 102 0.20 -10.43 -24.82
C ARG A 102 0.27 -11.92 -25.16
N ILE A 103 -0.73 -12.67 -24.72
CA ILE A 103 -0.95 -14.05 -25.16
C ILE A 103 -1.47 -14.02 -26.59
N VAL A 104 -0.75 -14.61 -27.51
CA VAL A 104 -1.16 -14.73 -28.92
C VAL A 104 -1.50 -16.17 -29.31
N GLY A 105 -1.25 -17.15 -28.44
CA GLY A 105 -1.56 -18.56 -28.66
C GLY A 105 -1.05 -19.46 -27.56
N GLY A 106 -1.10 -20.77 -27.78
CA GLY A 106 -0.65 -21.77 -26.82
C GLY A 106 -1.71 -22.11 -25.77
N ASN A 107 -1.28 -22.69 -24.66
CA ASN A 107 -2.12 -23.01 -23.52
C ASN A 107 -1.30 -23.06 -22.21
N GLY A 108 -1.98 -22.97 -21.08
CA GLY A 108 -1.34 -22.88 -19.77
C GLY A 108 -0.59 -24.11 -19.30
N ARG A 109 -0.77 -25.28 -19.93
CA ARG A 109 -0.09 -26.54 -19.56
C ARG A 109 1.21 -26.73 -20.33
N THR A 110 1.19 -26.51 -21.62
CA THR A 110 2.34 -26.73 -22.52
C THR A 110 3.16 -25.46 -22.76
N GLY A 111 2.62 -24.32 -22.41
CA GLY A 111 3.21 -23.01 -22.57
C GLY A 111 2.39 -22.08 -23.45
N TRP A 112 2.35 -20.83 -23.05
CA TRP A 112 1.73 -19.73 -23.78
C TRP A 112 2.70 -19.19 -24.84
N THR A 113 2.21 -18.88 -26.01
CA THR A 113 2.94 -18.11 -27.02
C THR A 113 2.72 -16.64 -26.72
N MET A 114 3.78 -15.94 -26.39
CA MET A 114 3.76 -14.54 -25.97
C MET A 114 4.29 -13.65 -27.08
N GLN A 115 3.76 -12.41 -27.17
CA GLN A 115 4.27 -11.40 -28.10
C GLN A 115 4.05 -10.01 -27.52
N GLY A 116 5.06 -9.17 -27.63
CA GLY A 116 4.92 -7.75 -27.36
C GLY A 116 4.14 -7.05 -28.45
N ASP A 117 3.25 -6.11 -28.09
CA ASP A 117 2.39 -5.41 -29.06
C ASP A 117 3.19 -4.63 -30.13
N ASN A 118 4.42 -4.24 -29.79
CA ASN A 118 5.39 -3.57 -30.69
C ASN A 118 6.47 -4.54 -31.21
N ARG A 119 6.15 -5.82 -31.34
CA ARG A 119 7.07 -6.83 -31.87
C ARG A 119 6.47 -7.50 -33.09
N THR A 120 7.31 -7.84 -34.06
CA THR A 120 6.89 -8.50 -35.31
C THR A 120 6.90 -10.02 -35.18
N ALA A 121 7.53 -10.56 -34.15
CA ALA A 121 7.64 -12.00 -33.90
C ALA A 121 7.30 -12.32 -32.44
N PRO A 122 6.77 -13.53 -32.18
CA PRO A 122 6.57 -14.03 -30.83
C PRO A 122 7.88 -14.14 -30.05
N ASP A 123 7.75 -14.17 -28.73
CA ASP A 123 8.87 -14.43 -27.84
C ASP A 123 9.37 -15.87 -28.00
N LEU A 124 10.62 -16.08 -27.63
CA LEU A 124 11.23 -17.42 -27.60
C LEU A 124 10.86 -18.22 -26.34
N TRP A 125 10.12 -17.60 -25.42
CA TRP A 125 9.73 -18.20 -24.16
C TRP A 125 8.30 -18.69 -24.19
N TYR A 126 8.06 -19.83 -23.55
CA TYR A 126 6.75 -20.47 -23.46
C TYR A 126 6.35 -20.62 -21.99
N PRO A 127 5.98 -19.53 -21.29
CA PRO A 127 5.57 -19.61 -19.89
C PRO A 127 4.30 -20.43 -19.73
N THR A 128 4.26 -21.27 -18.70
CA THR A 128 3.07 -22.00 -18.26
C THR A 128 2.27 -21.17 -17.26
N ASN A 129 1.06 -21.61 -16.87
CA ASN A 129 0.28 -20.93 -15.83
C ASN A 129 1.06 -20.74 -14.52
N HIS A 130 2.00 -21.62 -14.22
CA HIS A 130 2.84 -21.51 -13.03
C HIS A 130 3.85 -20.34 -13.10
N ASP A 131 4.25 -19.94 -14.29
CA ASP A 131 5.18 -18.85 -14.52
C ASP A 131 4.48 -17.49 -14.55
N VAL A 132 3.14 -17.48 -14.67
CA VAL A 132 2.34 -16.26 -14.76
C VAL A 132 2.20 -15.62 -13.38
N ILE A 133 2.51 -14.32 -13.32
CA ILE A 133 2.30 -13.49 -12.13
C ILE A 133 0.86 -13.00 -12.08
N GLY A 134 0.31 -12.57 -13.22
CA GLY A 134 -1.08 -12.15 -13.31
C GLY A 134 -1.43 -11.41 -14.59
N VAL A 135 -2.74 -11.18 -14.78
CA VAL A 135 -3.33 -10.41 -15.89
C VAL A 135 -3.31 -8.92 -15.54
N LYS A 136 -2.99 -8.09 -16.54
CA LYS A 136 -3.07 -6.63 -16.43
C LYS A 136 -4.50 -6.19 -16.10
N GLN A 137 -4.68 -5.52 -14.97
CA GLN A 137 -5.94 -4.92 -14.54
C GLN A 137 -5.94 -3.40 -14.75
N LEU A 138 -4.94 -2.72 -14.21
CA LEU A 138 -4.86 -1.28 -14.19
C LEU A 138 -3.49 -0.82 -14.68
N ARG A 139 -3.45 0.30 -15.40
CA ARG A 139 -2.23 1.01 -15.77
C ARG A 139 -2.23 2.38 -15.09
N ILE A 140 -1.15 2.71 -14.42
CA ILE A 140 -0.85 4.05 -13.92
C ILE A 140 0.26 4.61 -14.81
N PRO A 141 -0.06 5.56 -15.69
CA PRO A 141 0.94 6.12 -16.59
C PRO A 141 1.98 6.93 -15.80
N ASP A 142 3.22 6.93 -16.30
CA ASP A 142 4.34 7.71 -15.76
C ASP A 142 4.55 7.58 -14.24
N ALA A 143 4.20 6.41 -13.67
CA ALA A 143 4.32 6.15 -12.23
C ALA A 143 5.77 6.16 -11.73
N TRP A 144 6.75 6.22 -12.63
CA TRP A 144 8.14 6.48 -12.31
C TRP A 144 8.30 7.74 -11.45
N PHE A 145 7.48 8.78 -11.71
CA PHE A 145 7.46 9.99 -10.91
C PHE A 145 7.03 9.70 -9.45
N VAL A 146 6.00 8.89 -9.26
CA VAL A 146 5.49 8.51 -7.92
C VAL A 146 6.56 7.75 -7.14
N LEU A 147 7.23 6.78 -7.77
CA LEU A 147 8.32 6.03 -7.14
C LEU A 147 9.49 6.95 -6.76
N ARG A 148 9.80 7.94 -7.60
CA ARG A 148 10.86 8.92 -7.33
C ARG A 148 10.52 9.81 -6.12
N ILE A 149 9.25 10.16 -5.95
CA ILE A 149 8.77 10.92 -4.78
C ILE A 149 8.96 10.12 -3.49
N PHE A 150 8.62 8.84 -3.48
CA PHE A 150 8.78 7.98 -2.29
C PHE A 150 10.25 7.70 -1.91
N HIS A 151 11.18 7.86 -2.83
CA HIS A 151 12.62 7.80 -2.55
C HIS A 151 13.23 9.13 -2.10
N MET A 152 12.48 10.21 -2.02
CA MET A 152 12.99 11.48 -1.51
C MET A 152 13.00 11.49 0.03
N PRO A 153 14.17 11.58 0.69
CA PRO A 153 14.28 11.64 2.15
C PRO A 153 13.51 12.83 2.75
N VAL A 154 13.24 13.86 1.95
CA VAL A 154 12.44 15.04 2.31
C VAL A 154 11.00 14.67 2.64
N LEU A 155 10.37 13.75 1.91
CA LEU A 155 9.00 13.32 2.20
C LEU A 155 8.90 12.47 3.47
N LEU A 156 9.88 11.60 3.70
CA LEU A 156 9.99 10.88 4.96
C LEU A 156 10.18 11.84 6.14
N ALA A 157 11.01 12.89 5.97
CA ALA A 157 11.22 13.91 6.97
C ALA A 157 9.96 14.76 7.22
N LEU A 158 9.20 15.11 6.16
CA LEU A 158 7.92 15.81 6.28
C LEU A 158 6.86 14.96 6.98
N PHE A 159 6.78 13.67 6.67
CA PHE A 159 5.87 12.74 7.34
C PHE A 159 6.24 12.55 8.81
N ALA A 160 7.53 12.39 9.12
CA ALA A 160 8.02 12.29 10.49
C ALA A 160 7.78 13.59 11.27
N GLY A 161 8.04 14.74 10.64
CA GLY A 161 7.78 16.06 11.22
C GLY A 161 6.30 16.30 11.49
N PHE A 162 5.42 15.92 10.58
CA PHE A 162 3.98 16.02 10.73
C PHE A 162 3.46 15.09 11.85
N ALA A 163 3.97 13.87 11.94
CA ALA A 163 3.63 12.93 13.00
C ALA A 163 4.11 13.44 14.37
N ALA A 164 5.32 13.99 14.45
CA ALA A 164 5.88 14.59 15.65
C ALA A 164 5.11 15.84 16.08
N PHE A 165 4.76 16.72 15.14
CA PHE A 165 3.93 17.90 15.41
C PHE A 165 2.55 17.50 15.97
N PHE A 166 1.90 16.52 15.37
CA PHE A 166 0.63 15.99 15.84
C PHE A 166 0.75 15.37 17.23
N TRP A 167 1.82 14.61 17.47
CA TRP A 167 2.11 14.05 18.79
C TRP A 167 2.26 15.13 19.85
N ILE A 168 3.07 16.17 19.60
CA ILE A 168 3.30 17.28 20.53
C ILE A 168 2.04 18.10 20.75
N ALA A 169 1.28 18.41 19.69
CA ALA A 169 0.05 19.19 19.76
C ALA A 169 -1.05 18.48 20.57
N PHE A 170 -1.08 17.16 20.58
CA PHE A 170 -2.09 16.38 21.31
C PHE A 170 -1.58 15.78 22.64
N SER A 171 -0.26 15.84 22.92
CA SER A 171 0.30 15.38 24.20
C SER A 171 0.43 16.49 25.26
N GLY A 172 0.15 17.73 24.90
CA GLY A 172 0.31 18.88 25.78
C GLY A 172 -0.95 19.18 26.58
N ASP A 173 -1.20 18.45 27.68
CA ASP A 173 -1.96 18.96 28.85
C ASP A 173 -1.83 17.97 30.03
N ALA A 174 -0.61 17.65 30.41
CA ALA A 174 -0.37 17.16 31.77
C ALA A 174 0.17 18.34 32.59
N LYS A 175 -0.74 19.17 33.10
CA LYS A 175 -0.40 20.18 34.11
C LYS A 175 0.11 19.44 35.34
N PRO A 176 1.34 19.73 35.83
CA PRO A 176 1.83 19.13 37.08
C PRO A 176 0.91 19.52 38.23
N PRO A 177 0.69 18.63 39.21
CA PRO A 177 -0.07 18.97 40.40
C PRO A 177 0.60 20.12 41.13
N SER A 178 -0.17 21.20 41.32
CA SER A 178 0.27 22.32 42.18
C SER A 178 0.56 21.78 43.59
N GLY A 179 1.80 21.81 43.97
CA GLY A 179 2.21 21.50 45.34
C GLY A 179 1.47 22.43 46.27
N ASP A 180 0.64 21.85 47.12
CA ASP A 180 -0.01 22.51 48.23
C ASP A 180 1.10 22.74 49.29
N GLU A 181 1.58 23.97 49.38
CA GLU A 181 2.44 24.42 50.48
C GLU A 181 1.60 24.41 51.74
N ARG A 182 1.80 23.37 52.54
CA ARG A 182 1.41 23.42 53.95
C ARG A 182 2.48 24.20 54.71
N GLU A 183 2.27 25.46 54.93
CA GLU A 183 2.90 26.17 56.03
C GLU A 183 2.10 25.94 57.30
N SER A 184 2.84 25.61 58.29
CA SER A 184 2.58 25.36 59.72
C SER A 184 1.75 26.40 60.44
#